data_d3c173ff5b3f33b95c302b89938aa3a2
#
_entry.id   d3c173ff5b3f33b95c302b89938aa3a2
#
_cell.length_a   1.000
_cell.length_b   1.000
_cell.length_c   1.000
_cell.angle_alpha   90.00
_cell.angle_beta   90.00
_cell.angle_gamma   90.00
#
_symmetry.space_group_name_H-M   'P 1'
#
loop_
_entity.id
_entity.type
_entity.pdbx_description
1 polymer ?
#
loop_
_entity_poly.entity_id
_entity_poly.type
_entity_poly.pdbx_seq_one_letter_code
_entity_poly.pdbx_strand_id
1 'polypeptide(L)'
;MITVFGEGRGFRVVWLLEEMHLPYRLRDVDLLKGVKNDPEFLAINPAGFIPALQDRDVIMVESIAIMEYLLARYGPSPLAPSPHDPAFPLYQQFLHLGEAGLAASVYFVSGARNIAPESQRHNWSASQALDVFETRLTLVTRQLSRTPYLAGDNFTAADISVAYALHMARRNIGYPLGQTELSYLTRLGQRAAYGRALDTCHATRGWWSSTG
;
A
#
# COMPACT_ATOMS: atom_id res chain seq x y z
N MET A 1 9.90 -19.48 7.60
CA MET A 1 10.19 -18.63 6.40
C MET A 1 8.93 -17.84 6.11
N ILE A 2 9.07 -16.56 5.88
CA ILE A 2 7.94 -15.67 5.56
C ILE A 2 7.50 -15.93 4.11
N THR A 3 6.20 -16.12 3.88
CA THR A 3 5.61 -16.18 2.54
C THR A 3 4.53 -15.11 2.42
N VAL A 4 4.65 -14.26 1.41
CA VAL A 4 3.64 -13.28 1.02
C VAL A 4 2.84 -13.85 -0.15
N PHE A 5 1.52 -13.81 -0.06
CA PHE A 5 0.62 -14.28 -1.12
C PHE A 5 -0.01 -13.09 -1.84
N GLY A 6 0.24 -13.03 -3.15
CA GLY A 6 -0.31 -12.04 -4.05
C GLY A 6 0.46 -10.73 -4.10
N GLU A 7 0.65 -10.22 -5.31
CA GLU A 7 1.17 -8.88 -5.60
C GLU A 7 0.08 -7.80 -5.32
N GLY A 8 0.01 -6.75 -6.05
CA GLY A 8 -0.96 -5.67 -5.83
C GLY A 8 -0.79 -5.02 -4.45
N ARG A 9 -1.77 -5.18 -3.56
CA ARG A 9 -1.64 -4.70 -2.17
C ARG A 9 -0.49 -5.37 -1.40
N GLY A 10 -0.04 -6.56 -1.82
CA GLY A 10 1.14 -7.24 -1.29
C GLY A 10 2.44 -6.50 -1.54
N PHE A 11 2.50 -5.60 -2.53
CA PHE A 11 3.66 -4.75 -2.79
C PHE A 11 4.09 -3.96 -1.54
N ARG A 12 3.16 -3.49 -0.71
CA ARG A 12 3.50 -2.82 0.56
C ARG A 12 4.30 -3.72 1.49
N VAL A 13 3.87 -4.98 1.59
CA VAL A 13 4.50 -5.98 2.46
C VAL A 13 5.87 -6.36 1.91
N VAL A 14 5.98 -6.59 0.60
CA VAL A 14 7.23 -6.86 -0.08
C VAL A 14 8.22 -5.71 0.10
N TRP A 15 7.80 -4.47 -0.12
CA TRP A 15 8.66 -3.32 0.07
C TRP A 15 9.13 -3.18 1.53
N LEU A 16 8.25 -3.40 2.51
CA LEU A 16 8.64 -3.40 3.92
C LEU A 16 9.68 -4.48 4.22
N LEU A 17 9.48 -5.69 3.73
CA LEU A 17 10.43 -6.80 3.93
C LEU A 17 11.81 -6.49 3.32
N GLU A 18 11.84 -5.85 2.14
CA GLU A 18 13.06 -5.35 1.51
C GLU A 18 13.77 -4.25 2.33
N GLU A 19 13.01 -3.33 2.94
CA GLU A 19 13.57 -2.30 3.83
C GLU A 19 14.11 -2.90 5.13
N MET A 20 13.49 -3.96 5.63
CA MET A 20 13.92 -4.68 6.84
C MET A 20 15.00 -5.73 6.56
N HIS A 21 15.37 -5.95 5.31
CA HIS A 21 16.30 -7.01 4.87
C HIS A 21 15.91 -8.41 5.38
N LEU A 22 14.61 -8.69 5.46
CA LEU A 22 14.09 -9.98 5.90
C LEU A 22 13.95 -10.93 4.71
N PRO A 23 14.40 -12.19 4.83
CA PRO A 23 14.20 -13.18 3.78
C PRO A 23 12.73 -13.62 3.69
N TYR A 24 12.19 -13.63 2.49
CA TYR A 24 10.81 -14.00 2.22
C TYR A 24 10.67 -14.71 0.87
N ARG A 25 9.50 -15.29 0.63
CA ARG A 25 9.04 -15.78 -0.65
C ARG A 25 7.76 -15.04 -1.04
N LEU A 26 7.68 -14.58 -2.27
CA LEU A 26 6.44 -14.11 -2.88
C LEU A 26 5.81 -15.27 -3.66
N ARG A 27 4.56 -15.61 -3.35
CA ARG A 27 3.74 -16.52 -4.13
C ARG A 27 2.67 -15.71 -4.85
N ASP A 28 2.70 -15.77 -6.16
CA ASP A 28 1.69 -15.11 -6.98
C ASP A 28 0.30 -15.69 -6.76
N VAL A 29 -0.73 -14.83 -6.83
CA VAL A 29 -2.15 -15.18 -6.78
C VAL A 29 -2.86 -14.45 -7.92
N ASP A 30 -3.27 -15.19 -8.93
CA ASP A 30 -3.92 -14.64 -10.11
C ASP A 30 -5.42 -14.40 -9.85
N LEU A 31 -5.75 -13.19 -9.41
CA LEU A 31 -7.13 -12.78 -9.18
C LEU A 31 -7.97 -12.74 -10.47
N LEU A 32 -7.33 -12.57 -11.64
CA LEU A 32 -8.04 -12.48 -12.92
C LEU A 32 -8.51 -13.85 -13.41
N LYS A 33 -7.74 -14.90 -13.11
CA LYS A 33 -8.17 -16.28 -13.36
C LYS A 33 -9.21 -16.79 -12.38
N GLY A 34 -9.47 -16.02 -11.33
CA GLY A 34 -10.43 -16.33 -10.28
C GLY A 34 -9.83 -17.20 -9.16
N VAL A 35 -9.89 -16.69 -7.95
CA VAL A 35 -9.35 -17.32 -6.73
C VAL A 35 -9.97 -18.71 -6.47
N LYS A 36 -11.17 -18.98 -6.98
CA LYS A 36 -11.84 -20.30 -6.88
C LYS A 36 -11.00 -21.46 -7.43
N ASN A 37 -10.05 -21.15 -8.31
CA ASN A 37 -9.16 -22.11 -8.94
C ASN A 37 -7.83 -22.28 -8.21
N ASP A 38 -7.66 -21.66 -7.04
CA ASP A 38 -6.46 -21.72 -6.21
C ASP A 38 -6.78 -22.25 -4.80
N PRO A 39 -6.98 -23.59 -4.66
CA PRO A 39 -7.35 -24.19 -3.38
C PRO A 39 -6.26 -24.04 -2.32
N GLU A 40 -4.97 -23.96 -2.71
CA GLU A 40 -3.88 -23.73 -1.76
C GLU A 40 -3.97 -22.32 -1.16
N PHE A 41 -4.26 -21.32 -1.98
CA PHE A 41 -4.44 -19.96 -1.47
C PHE A 41 -5.70 -19.86 -0.61
N LEU A 42 -6.80 -20.49 -1.00
CA LEU A 42 -8.04 -20.50 -0.22
C LEU A 42 -7.90 -21.21 1.15
N ALA A 43 -6.96 -22.16 1.27
CA ALA A 43 -6.61 -22.75 2.56
C ALA A 43 -5.88 -21.73 3.47
N ILE A 44 -5.16 -20.78 2.91
CA ILE A 44 -4.49 -19.68 3.64
C ILE A 44 -5.48 -18.53 3.92
N ASN A 45 -6.24 -18.12 2.93
CA ASN A 45 -7.24 -17.05 3.06
C ASN A 45 -8.57 -17.46 2.41
N PRO A 46 -9.51 -18.00 3.19
CA PRO A 46 -10.81 -18.44 2.66
C PRO A 46 -11.67 -17.30 2.10
N ALA A 47 -11.39 -16.05 2.45
CA ALA A 47 -12.08 -14.88 1.89
C ALA A 47 -11.58 -14.50 0.48
N GLY A 48 -10.45 -15.07 0.02
CA GLY A 48 -10.01 -14.99 -1.36
C GLY A 48 -9.51 -13.63 -1.83
N PHE A 49 -8.98 -12.79 -0.93
CA PHE A 49 -8.37 -11.51 -1.29
C PHE A 49 -6.88 -11.44 -0.92
N ILE A 50 -6.13 -10.56 -1.53
CA ILE A 50 -4.70 -10.35 -1.32
C ILE A 50 -4.42 -8.99 -0.64
N PRO A 51 -3.31 -8.90 0.13
CA PRO A 51 -2.36 -9.96 0.44
C PRO A 51 -2.79 -10.85 1.59
N ALA A 52 -2.21 -12.04 1.64
CA ALA A 52 -2.08 -12.81 2.87
C ALA A 52 -0.60 -13.01 3.20
N LEU A 53 -0.31 -13.27 4.46
CA LEU A 53 1.01 -13.62 4.96
C LEU A 53 0.94 -14.96 5.67
N GLN A 54 1.97 -15.78 5.46
CA GLN A 54 2.28 -16.90 6.34
C GLN A 54 3.69 -16.74 6.90
N ASP A 55 3.80 -16.72 8.22
CA ASP A 55 5.08 -16.77 8.94
C ASP A 55 5.07 -17.89 9.95
N ARG A 56 5.69 -19.02 9.59
CA ARG A 56 5.60 -20.27 10.36
C ARG A 56 4.13 -20.68 10.54
N ASP A 57 3.63 -20.69 11.77
CA ASP A 57 2.26 -21.07 12.13
C ASP A 57 1.28 -19.87 12.12
N VAL A 58 1.81 -18.65 11.92
CA VAL A 58 1.00 -17.44 11.86
C VAL A 58 0.49 -17.24 10.43
N ILE A 59 -0.82 -17.13 10.28
CA ILE A 59 -1.47 -16.74 9.03
C ILE A 59 -2.25 -15.46 9.30
N MET A 60 -2.05 -14.45 8.45
CA MET A 60 -2.77 -13.17 8.56
C MET A 60 -3.07 -12.59 7.19
N VAL A 61 -4.06 -11.73 7.20
CA VAL A 61 -4.49 -10.88 6.08
C VAL A 61 -4.42 -9.42 6.51
N GLU A 62 -4.82 -8.48 5.64
CA GLU A 62 -4.74 -7.04 5.84
C GLU A 62 -3.30 -6.49 5.79
N SER A 63 -2.98 -5.81 4.70
CA SER A 63 -1.59 -5.37 4.44
C SER A 63 -1.00 -4.50 5.55
N ILE A 64 -1.81 -3.63 6.18
CA ILE A 64 -1.33 -2.77 7.28
C ILE A 64 -1.09 -3.59 8.55
N ALA A 65 -2.02 -4.48 8.91
CA ALA A 65 -1.83 -5.37 10.06
C ALA A 65 -0.61 -6.28 9.88
N ILE A 66 -0.37 -6.77 8.66
CA ILE A 66 0.83 -7.55 8.31
C ILE A 66 2.09 -6.70 8.51
N MET A 67 2.10 -5.44 8.06
CA MET A 67 3.23 -4.55 8.24
C MET A 67 3.51 -4.29 9.73
N GLU A 68 2.48 -4.01 10.52
CA GLU A 68 2.61 -3.82 11.98
C GLU A 68 3.12 -5.09 12.68
N TYR A 69 2.61 -6.26 12.30
CA TYR A 69 3.10 -7.54 12.79
C TYR A 69 4.60 -7.74 12.52
N LEU A 70 5.03 -7.52 11.28
CA LEU A 70 6.43 -7.69 10.89
C LEU A 70 7.35 -6.73 11.65
N LEU A 71 6.95 -5.46 11.79
CA LEU A 71 7.69 -4.45 12.54
C LEU A 71 7.78 -4.79 14.03
N ALA A 72 6.71 -5.29 14.62
CA ALA A 72 6.70 -5.72 16.03
C ALA A 72 7.49 -7.01 16.24
N ARG A 73 7.36 -7.97 15.33
CA ARG A 73 7.95 -9.32 15.49
C ARG A 73 9.45 -9.35 15.23
N TYR A 74 9.91 -8.54 14.26
CA TYR A 74 11.29 -8.53 13.77
C TYR A 74 12.02 -7.22 14.06
N GLY A 75 11.39 -6.33 14.83
CA GLY A 75 12.00 -5.09 15.30
C GLY A 75 12.93 -5.27 16.51
N PRO A 76 13.43 -4.16 17.07
CA PRO A 76 13.06 -2.78 16.73
C PRO A 76 13.56 -2.35 15.34
N SER A 77 12.82 -1.43 14.71
CA SER A 77 13.15 -0.91 13.38
C SER A 77 12.90 0.61 13.32
N PRO A 78 13.78 1.39 12.68
CA PRO A 78 13.57 2.81 12.46
C PRO A 78 12.32 3.10 11.59
N LEU A 79 11.77 2.08 10.93
CA LEU A 79 10.55 2.18 10.13
C LEU A 79 9.28 2.28 10.98
N ALA A 80 9.38 2.01 12.28
CA ALA A 80 8.30 2.15 13.26
C ALA A 80 8.82 2.89 14.51
N PRO A 81 8.59 4.20 14.61
CA PRO A 81 8.90 4.95 15.83
C PRO A 81 8.26 4.31 17.06
N SER A 82 8.97 4.35 18.20
CA SER A 82 8.42 3.84 19.46
C SER A 82 7.24 4.71 19.95
N PRO A 83 6.34 4.19 20.80
CA PRO A 83 5.22 4.97 21.32
C PRO A 83 5.61 6.25 22.08
N HIS A 84 6.85 6.35 22.54
CA HIS A 84 7.39 7.52 23.22
C HIS A 84 8.11 8.50 22.29
N ASP A 85 8.28 8.15 21.02
CA ASP A 85 8.91 9.01 20.02
C ASP A 85 7.91 10.11 19.59
N PRO A 86 8.33 11.38 19.50
CA PRO A 86 7.49 12.47 19.00
C PRO A 86 6.91 12.22 17.58
N ALA A 87 7.57 11.43 16.76
CA ALA A 87 7.08 11.05 15.43
C ALA A 87 5.95 10.02 15.44
N PHE A 88 5.75 9.30 16.57
CA PHE A 88 4.79 8.19 16.65
C PHE A 88 3.34 8.56 16.28
N PRO A 89 2.76 9.68 16.75
CA PRO A 89 1.39 10.03 16.39
C PRO A 89 1.20 10.25 14.88
N LEU A 90 2.15 10.92 14.23
CA LEU A 90 2.11 11.11 12.77
C LEU A 90 2.33 9.79 12.03
N TYR A 91 3.26 8.97 12.49
CA TYR A 91 3.48 7.64 11.96
C TYR A 91 2.18 6.81 11.96
N GLN A 92 1.53 6.68 13.10
CA GLN A 92 0.27 5.93 13.23
C GLN A 92 -0.82 6.52 12.34
N GLN A 93 -0.99 7.84 12.37
CA GLN A 93 -2.00 8.52 11.56
C GLN A 93 -1.84 8.19 10.08
N PHE A 94 -0.64 8.36 9.52
CA PHE A 94 -0.41 8.19 8.11
C PHE A 94 -0.30 6.71 7.69
N LEU A 95 0.17 5.82 8.55
CA LEU A 95 0.17 4.38 8.30
C LEU A 95 -1.27 3.90 7.99
N HIS A 96 -2.23 4.28 8.82
CA HIS A 96 -3.63 3.89 8.66
C HIS A 96 -4.37 4.73 7.61
N LEU A 97 -4.06 6.03 7.48
CA LEU A 97 -4.65 6.89 6.46
C LEU A 97 -4.41 6.36 5.05
N GLY A 98 -3.24 5.79 4.79
CA GLY A 98 -2.88 5.24 3.48
C GLY A 98 -3.86 4.17 2.99
N GLU A 99 -4.30 3.24 3.86
CA GLU A 99 -5.31 2.24 3.48
C GLU A 99 -6.73 2.76 3.68
N ALA A 100 -7.11 3.06 4.93
CA ALA A 100 -8.50 3.35 5.28
C ALA A 100 -9.00 4.69 4.71
N GLY A 101 -8.10 5.64 4.56
CA GLY A 101 -8.46 6.98 4.08
C GLY A 101 -8.33 7.18 2.58
N LEU A 102 -7.28 6.66 2.00
CA LEU A 102 -6.91 6.93 0.62
C LEU A 102 -7.19 5.74 -0.29
N ALA A 103 -6.52 4.60 -0.07
CA ALA A 103 -6.62 3.46 -0.97
C ALA A 103 -8.03 2.87 -1.04
N ALA A 104 -8.76 2.82 0.08
CA ALA A 104 -10.15 2.37 0.10
C ALA A 104 -11.05 3.27 -0.78
N SER A 105 -10.91 4.58 -0.68
CA SER A 105 -11.65 5.53 -1.52
C SER A 105 -11.34 5.35 -3.00
N VAL A 106 -10.05 5.24 -3.35
CA VAL A 106 -9.62 4.99 -4.74
C VAL A 106 -10.18 3.66 -5.26
N TYR A 107 -10.22 2.63 -4.42
CA TYR A 107 -10.79 1.32 -4.80
C TYR A 107 -12.26 1.43 -5.22
N PHE A 108 -13.08 2.17 -4.47
CA PHE A 108 -14.50 2.37 -4.82
C PHE A 108 -14.66 3.17 -6.11
N VAL A 109 -13.90 4.25 -6.29
CA VAL A 109 -13.91 5.04 -7.53
C VAL A 109 -13.47 4.19 -8.72
N SER A 110 -12.41 3.41 -8.57
CA SER A 110 -11.89 2.52 -9.60
C SER A 110 -12.92 1.43 -9.99
N GLY A 111 -13.56 0.82 -9.01
CA GLY A 111 -14.63 -0.16 -9.25
C GLY A 111 -15.77 0.43 -10.06
N ALA A 112 -16.24 1.61 -9.71
CA ALA A 112 -17.28 2.29 -10.46
C ALA A 112 -16.83 2.64 -11.89
N ARG A 113 -15.65 3.23 -12.07
CA ARG A 113 -15.20 3.71 -13.38
C ARG A 113 -14.81 2.60 -14.34
N ASN A 114 -14.21 1.50 -13.85
CA ASN A 114 -13.58 0.48 -14.67
C ASN A 114 -14.35 -0.83 -14.76
N ILE A 115 -15.27 -1.12 -13.81
CA ILE A 115 -15.95 -2.42 -13.71
C ILE A 115 -17.46 -2.25 -13.85
N ALA A 116 -18.06 -1.20 -13.29
CA ALA A 116 -19.50 -1.01 -13.31
C ALA A 116 -20.05 -0.71 -14.72
N PRO A 117 -21.33 -1.00 -14.99
CA PRO A 117 -22.00 -0.55 -16.21
C PRO A 117 -21.87 0.96 -16.40
N GLU A 118 -21.89 1.42 -17.66
CA GLU A 118 -21.66 2.82 -18.02
C GLU A 118 -22.57 3.79 -17.24
N SER A 119 -23.83 3.45 -17.06
CA SER A 119 -24.80 4.24 -16.29
C SER A 119 -24.46 4.41 -14.80
N GLN A 120 -23.54 3.61 -14.28
CA GLN A 120 -23.12 3.62 -12.87
C GLN A 120 -21.69 4.16 -12.65
N ARG A 121 -20.96 4.48 -13.72
CA ARG A 121 -19.55 4.89 -13.62
C ARG A 121 -19.32 6.17 -12.83
N HIS A 122 -20.30 7.07 -12.82
CA HIS A 122 -20.27 8.37 -12.14
C HIS A 122 -21.42 8.51 -11.15
N ASN A 123 -21.79 7.40 -10.49
CA ASN A 123 -22.84 7.43 -9.48
C ASN A 123 -22.43 8.25 -8.25
N TRP A 124 -23.42 8.59 -7.42
CA TRP A 124 -23.21 9.39 -6.20
C TRP A 124 -22.14 8.81 -5.28
N SER A 125 -22.12 7.49 -5.07
CA SER A 125 -21.14 6.85 -4.17
C SER A 125 -19.70 6.98 -4.67
N ALA A 126 -19.48 6.88 -5.98
CA ALA A 126 -18.17 7.06 -6.58
C ALA A 126 -17.70 8.52 -6.45
N SER A 127 -18.61 9.49 -6.64
CA SER A 127 -18.31 10.91 -6.44
C SER A 127 -17.96 11.20 -4.98
N GLN A 128 -18.74 10.70 -4.02
CA GLN A 128 -18.46 10.85 -2.60
C GLN A 128 -17.12 10.20 -2.20
N ALA A 129 -16.79 9.03 -2.75
CA ALA A 129 -15.50 8.39 -2.49
C ALA A 129 -14.33 9.23 -3.03
N LEU A 130 -14.50 9.90 -4.17
CA LEU A 130 -13.51 10.82 -4.71
C LEU A 130 -13.33 12.05 -3.81
N ASP A 131 -14.43 12.68 -3.38
CA ASP A 131 -14.40 13.82 -2.47
C ASP A 131 -13.70 13.48 -1.13
N VAL A 132 -13.95 12.27 -0.62
CA VAL A 132 -13.29 11.75 0.59
C VAL A 132 -11.78 11.60 0.34
N PHE A 133 -11.38 11.03 -0.79
CA PHE A 133 -9.97 10.91 -1.17
C PHE A 133 -9.31 12.30 -1.24
N GLU A 134 -9.90 13.24 -1.96
CA GLU A 134 -9.36 14.60 -2.15
C GLU A 134 -9.22 15.35 -0.83
N THR A 135 -10.25 15.31 0.02
CA THR A 135 -10.22 15.93 1.32
C THR A 135 -9.09 15.35 2.20
N ARG A 136 -8.92 14.04 2.20
CA ARG A 136 -7.89 13.36 2.99
C ARG A 136 -6.49 13.53 2.43
N LEU A 137 -6.36 13.66 1.10
CA LEU A 137 -5.10 13.97 0.45
C LEU A 137 -4.52 15.30 0.92
N THR A 138 -5.35 16.28 1.29
CA THR A 138 -4.89 17.57 1.85
C THR A 138 -4.03 17.40 3.10
N LEU A 139 -4.27 16.35 3.93
CA LEU A 139 -3.44 16.05 5.10
C LEU A 139 -2.03 15.63 4.67
N VAL A 140 -1.93 14.81 3.61
CA VAL A 140 -0.66 14.36 3.05
C VAL A 140 0.11 15.54 2.48
N THR A 141 -0.52 16.33 1.61
CA THR A 141 0.08 17.52 1.00
C THR A 141 0.60 18.50 2.05
N ARG A 142 -0.23 18.78 3.07
CA ARG A 142 0.14 19.67 4.19
C ARG A 142 1.33 19.15 4.98
N GLN A 143 1.40 17.84 5.24
CA GLN A 143 2.53 17.25 5.96
C GLN A 143 3.80 17.32 5.11
N LEU A 144 3.73 16.91 3.85
CA LEU A 144 4.87 16.92 2.93
C LEU A 144 5.38 18.32 2.55
N SER A 145 4.59 19.36 2.75
CA SER A 145 5.06 20.75 2.64
C SER A 145 5.95 21.20 3.81
N ARG A 146 6.03 20.43 4.89
CA ARG A 146 6.76 20.74 6.12
C ARG A 146 7.95 19.84 6.36
N THR A 147 7.82 18.57 5.97
CA THR A 147 8.82 17.54 6.23
C THR A 147 9.02 16.65 4.99
N PRO A 148 10.21 16.05 4.82
CA PRO A 148 10.47 15.18 3.68
C PRO A 148 9.65 13.88 3.69
N TYR A 149 9.22 13.40 4.86
CA TYR A 149 8.43 12.18 5.04
C TYR A 149 7.24 12.43 5.96
N LEU A 150 6.30 11.48 5.98
CA LEU A 150 5.02 11.66 6.65
C LEU A 150 5.10 11.69 8.19
N ALA A 151 6.06 10.96 8.75
CA ALA A 151 6.31 10.98 10.19
C ALA A 151 7.37 12.02 10.62
N GLY A 152 7.89 12.82 9.69
CA GLY A 152 8.92 13.83 9.96
C GLY A 152 10.12 13.70 9.03
N ASP A 153 11.33 13.72 9.56
CA ASP A 153 12.56 13.74 8.78
C ASP A 153 13.02 12.36 8.29
N ASN A 154 12.46 11.30 8.84
CA ASN A 154 12.85 9.93 8.53
C ASN A 154 11.74 9.16 7.83
N PHE A 155 12.14 8.32 6.87
CA PHE A 155 11.26 7.37 6.20
C PHE A 155 10.76 6.31 7.18
N THR A 156 9.45 6.00 7.12
CA THR A 156 8.78 5.00 7.95
C THR A 156 7.82 4.14 7.12
N ALA A 157 7.23 3.12 7.73
CA ALA A 157 6.21 2.30 7.08
C ALA A 157 4.94 3.09 6.72
N ALA A 158 4.70 4.26 7.33
CA ALA A 158 3.64 5.17 6.93
C ALA A 158 3.81 5.67 5.49
N ASP A 159 5.06 5.92 5.08
CA ASP A 159 5.39 6.34 3.72
C ASP A 159 5.08 5.24 2.69
N ILE A 160 5.34 3.97 3.04
CA ILE A 160 4.97 2.81 2.21
C ILE A 160 3.46 2.77 1.99
N SER A 161 2.69 2.94 3.07
CA SER A 161 1.23 2.87 3.03
C SER A 161 0.63 3.96 2.14
N VAL A 162 1.05 5.21 2.33
CA VAL A 162 0.54 6.35 1.56
C VAL A 162 1.03 6.33 0.12
N ALA A 163 2.32 6.04 -0.12
CA ALA A 163 2.86 5.95 -1.48
C ALA A 163 2.07 4.96 -2.35
N TYR A 164 1.74 3.80 -1.80
CA TYR A 164 0.88 2.82 -2.46
C TYR A 164 -0.46 3.45 -2.91
N ALA A 165 -1.12 4.17 -2.00
CA ALA A 165 -2.42 4.79 -2.31
C ALA A 165 -2.31 5.87 -3.40
N LEU A 166 -1.23 6.67 -3.38
CA LEU A 166 -0.97 7.69 -4.40
C LEU A 166 -0.71 7.07 -5.78
N HIS A 167 0.10 6.02 -5.86
CA HIS A 167 0.31 5.27 -7.10
C HIS A 167 -1.01 4.68 -7.62
N MET A 168 -1.81 4.10 -6.72
CA MET A 168 -3.11 3.54 -7.07
C MET A 168 -4.06 4.61 -7.61
N ALA A 169 -4.07 5.83 -7.04
CA ALA A 169 -4.88 6.94 -7.51
C ALA A 169 -4.48 7.36 -8.93
N ARG A 170 -3.19 7.55 -9.18
CA ARG A 170 -2.70 7.88 -10.54
C ARG A 170 -3.11 6.81 -11.55
N ARG A 171 -2.84 5.56 -11.26
CA ARG A 171 -3.00 4.48 -12.20
C ARG A 171 -4.46 4.09 -12.42
N ASN A 172 -5.23 3.88 -11.35
CA ASN A 172 -6.54 3.25 -11.45
C ASN A 172 -7.65 4.23 -11.78
N ILE A 173 -7.48 5.50 -11.41
CA ILE A 173 -8.49 6.54 -11.63
C ILE A 173 -7.96 7.77 -12.38
N GLY A 174 -6.68 7.76 -12.82
CA GLY A 174 -6.07 8.86 -13.55
C GLY A 174 -5.99 10.16 -12.74
N TYR A 175 -5.87 10.06 -11.40
CA TYR A 175 -5.89 11.24 -10.55
C TYR A 175 -4.62 12.09 -10.74
N PRO A 176 -4.75 13.40 -11.06
CA PRO A 176 -3.63 14.29 -11.26
C PRO A 176 -3.05 14.71 -9.89
N LEU A 177 -1.98 14.03 -9.44
CA LEU A 177 -1.26 14.43 -8.24
C LEU A 177 -0.55 15.77 -8.45
N GLY A 178 -0.48 16.57 -7.38
CA GLY A 178 0.27 17.82 -7.35
C GLY A 178 1.81 17.61 -7.32
N GLN A 179 2.55 18.69 -7.51
CA GLN A 179 4.02 18.64 -7.55
C GLN A 179 4.63 18.12 -6.22
N THR A 180 3.98 18.40 -5.08
CA THR A 180 4.42 17.94 -3.76
C THR A 180 4.41 16.42 -3.68
N GLU A 181 3.29 15.78 -4.07
CA GLU A 181 3.13 14.33 -4.09
C GLU A 181 4.04 13.68 -5.13
N LEU A 182 4.19 14.27 -6.30
CA LEU A 182 5.07 13.75 -7.35
C LEU A 182 6.55 13.78 -6.92
N SER A 183 7.00 14.88 -6.31
CA SER A 183 8.37 15.00 -5.78
C SER A 183 8.62 13.99 -4.65
N TYR A 184 7.62 13.76 -3.80
CA TYR A 184 7.67 12.76 -2.75
C TYR A 184 7.77 11.33 -3.32
N LEU A 185 6.94 10.95 -4.28
CA LEU A 185 7.01 9.64 -4.92
C LEU A 185 8.35 9.43 -5.65
N THR A 186 8.89 10.47 -6.28
CA THR A 186 10.23 10.44 -6.91
C THR A 186 11.31 10.14 -5.87
N ARG A 187 11.26 10.80 -4.71
CA ARG A 187 12.21 10.55 -3.61
C ARG A 187 12.13 9.12 -3.11
N LEU A 188 10.93 8.60 -2.92
CA LEU A 188 10.72 7.22 -2.48
C LEU A 188 11.22 6.21 -3.51
N GLY A 189 11.03 6.49 -4.80
CA GLY A 189 11.51 5.65 -5.90
C GLY A 189 13.03 5.51 -5.99
N GLN A 190 13.80 6.39 -5.33
CA GLN A 190 15.26 6.32 -5.25
C GLN A 190 15.79 5.33 -4.19
N ARG A 191 14.90 4.76 -3.37
CA ARG A 191 15.29 3.79 -2.34
C ARG A 191 15.64 2.44 -2.97
N ALA A 192 16.78 1.88 -2.62
CA ALA A 192 17.23 0.60 -3.16
C ALA A 192 16.21 -0.54 -2.86
N ALA A 193 15.60 -0.54 -1.67
CA ALA A 193 14.59 -1.51 -1.30
C ALA A 193 13.31 -1.38 -2.15
N TYR A 194 12.91 -0.17 -2.55
CA TYR A 194 11.83 0.04 -3.50
C TYR A 194 12.13 -0.62 -4.86
N GLY A 195 13.36 -0.42 -5.37
CA GLY A 195 13.81 -1.07 -6.62
C GLY A 195 13.74 -2.59 -6.53
N ARG A 196 14.24 -3.20 -5.45
CA ARG A 196 14.18 -4.65 -5.24
C ARG A 196 12.73 -5.17 -5.14
N ALA A 197 11.86 -4.42 -4.47
CA ALA A 197 10.43 -4.76 -4.40
C ALA A 197 9.77 -4.75 -5.79
N LEU A 198 10.11 -3.77 -6.64
CA LEU A 198 9.68 -3.73 -8.05
C LEU A 198 10.19 -4.92 -8.85
N ASP A 199 11.44 -5.32 -8.61
CA ASP A 199 12.04 -6.47 -9.30
C ASP A 199 11.41 -7.80 -8.88
N THR A 200 10.93 -7.90 -7.64
CA THR A 200 10.23 -9.08 -7.11
C THR A 200 8.78 -9.14 -7.59
N CYS A 201 8.09 -7.99 -7.61
CA CYS A 201 6.69 -7.89 -8.03
C CYS A 201 6.57 -7.69 -9.55
N HIS A 202 6.91 -8.73 -10.33
CA HIS A 202 7.00 -8.65 -11.80
C HIS A 202 5.68 -8.30 -12.48
N ALA A 203 4.57 -8.91 -12.06
CA ALA A 203 3.26 -8.71 -12.69
C ALA A 203 2.71 -7.30 -12.46
N THR A 204 3.10 -6.66 -11.38
CA THR A 204 2.64 -5.32 -11.03
C THR A 204 3.72 -4.24 -11.16
N ARG A 205 4.92 -4.59 -11.64
CA ARG A 205 6.06 -3.66 -11.73
C ARG A 205 5.71 -2.34 -12.41
N GLY A 206 5.03 -2.39 -13.55
CA GLY A 206 4.60 -1.18 -14.27
C GLY A 206 3.56 -0.34 -13.51
N TRP A 207 3.00 -0.86 -12.43
CA TRP A 207 1.99 -0.16 -11.63
C TRP A 207 2.63 0.83 -10.64
N TRP A 208 3.85 0.56 -10.24
CA TRP A 208 4.53 1.28 -9.18
C TRP A 208 5.71 2.12 -9.69
N SER A 209 6.08 1.98 -10.96
CA SER A 209 7.15 2.77 -11.54
C SER A 209 6.78 4.26 -11.58
N SER A 210 7.73 5.10 -11.20
CA SER A 210 7.58 6.57 -11.22
C SER A 210 7.55 7.18 -12.63
N THR A 211 7.82 6.37 -13.67
CA THR A 211 7.99 6.77 -15.07
C THR A 211 6.79 6.47 -15.95
N GLY A 212 5.59 6.47 -15.41
CA GLY A 212 4.34 6.29 -16.19
C GLY A 212 3.44 7.49 -16.07
#